data_2587b2949bf41848072db07061bdf70d
#
_entry.id   2587b2949bf41848072db07061bdf70d
#
_cell.length_a   1.000
_cell.length_b   1.000
_cell.length_c   1.000
_cell.angle_alpha   90.00
_cell.angle_beta   90.00
_cell.angle_gamma   90.00
#
_symmetry.space_group_name_H-M   'P 1'
#
loop_
_entity.id
_entity.type
_entity.pdbx_description
1 polymer ?
#
loop_
_entity_poly.entity_id
_entity_poly.type
_entity_poly.pdbx_seq_one_letter_code
_entity_poly.pdbx_strand_id
1 'polypeptide(L)'
;MKKYLVIGNPIDHSLSPKLHNYWLKKYNINATYEKKLLEKKDLKNIIKEVKERKIQGINITVPFKSEIYKILMKDPDSKISSTVENTKSVNTIYLSKDGNVFGDNTDVEGFVKSLRHIKYNPAGKTAFILGAGGVVPSILHALDILKIGFVFISNRTREKAEEISDRFARTEIVEWGEVPINYKPDLIINCTSLGLKNNDNLNLNFKKYKPKFFFRKRLFYDVIYNPPITNFLKEAKKVGNN
;
A
#
# COMPACT_ATOMS: atom_id res chain seq x y z
N MET A 1 -28.88 -10.13 -5.86
CA MET A 1 -27.54 -10.54 -5.33
C MET A 1 -26.67 -9.30 -5.20
N LYS A 2 -25.98 -9.12 -4.07
CA LYS A 2 -25.10 -7.97 -3.86
C LYS A 2 -23.82 -8.11 -4.70
N LYS A 3 -23.26 -7.00 -5.17
CA LYS A 3 -22.04 -6.98 -6.00
C LYS A 3 -20.97 -6.11 -5.38
N TYR A 4 -19.75 -6.66 -5.26
CA TYR A 4 -18.55 -5.95 -4.82
C TYR A 4 -17.46 -6.07 -5.88
N LEU A 5 -16.55 -5.10 -5.95
CA LEU A 5 -15.50 -5.07 -6.95
C LEU A 5 -14.13 -4.75 -6.33
N VAL A 6 -13.07 -5.19 -7.00
CA VAL A 6 -11.78 -4.52 -6.96
C VAL A 6 -11.50 -3.88 -8.32
N ILE A 7 -11.05 -2.63 -8.32
CA ILE A 7 -10.71 -1.86 -9.52
C ILE A 7 -9.25 -1.47 -9.55
N GLY A 8 -8.64 -1.50 -10.73
CA GLY A 8 -7.24 -1.13 -10.95
C GLY A 8 -6.87 -1.23 -12.43
N ASN A 9 -5.60 -0.88 -12.72
CA ASN A 9 -5.02 -1.04 -14.06
C ASN A 9 -3.48 -1.14 -13.94
N PRO A 10 -2.89 -2.32 -14.16
CA PRO A 10 -3.53 -3.63 -14.41
C PRO A 10 -4.20 -4.23 -13.17
N ILE A 11 -5.11 -5.20 -13.35
CA ILE A 11 -5.86 -5.83 -12.25
C ILE A 11 -5.83 -7.36 -12.27
N ASP A 12 -5.30 -7.97 -13.31
CA ASP A 12 -5.38 -9.43 -13.54
C ASP A 12 -4.73 -10.26 -12.44
N HIS A 13 -3.66 -9.75 -11.84
CA HIS A 13 -2.90 -10.42 -10.77
C HIS A 13 -3.60 -10.36 -9.39
N SER A 14 -4.69 -9.61 -9.24
CA SER A 14 -5.38 -9.45 -7.96
C SER A 14 -5.96 -10.76 -7.45
N LEU A 15 -5.64 -11.11 -6.20
CA LEU A 15 -6.18 -12.26 -5.47
C LEU A 15 -7.43 -11.89 -4.64
N SER A 16 -7.84 -10.62 -4.64
CA SER A 16 -9.00 -10.16 -3.87
C SER A 16 -10.28 -10.94 -4.18
N PRO A 17 -10.64 -11.27 -5.45
CA PRO A 17 -11.83 -12.07 -5.70
C PRO A 17 -11.76 -13.45 -5.07
N LYS A 18 -10.61 -14.12 -5.11
CA LYS A 18 -10.44 -15.44 -4.48
C LYS A 18 -10.65 -15.36 -2.97
N LEU A 19 -10.11 -14.36 -2.31
CA LEU A 19 -10.19 -14.15 -0.88
C LEU A 19 -11.62 -13.78 -0.44
N HIS A 20 -12.21 -12.77 -1.07
CA HIS A 20 -13.54 -12.28 -0.68
C HIS A 20 -14.65 -13.28 -1.00
N ASN A 21 -14.64 -13.94 -2.16
CA ASN A 21 -15.64 -14.95 -2.47
C ASN A 21 -15.54 -16.19 -1.55
N TYR A 22 -14.33 -16.53 -1.06
CA TYR A 22 -14.19 -17.54 -0.01
C TYR A 22 -14.95 -17.12 1.25
N TRP A 23 -14.80 -15.88 1.72
CA TRP A 23 -15.50 -15.38 2.90
C TRP A 23 -17.00 -15.25 2.67
N LEU A 24 -17.43 -14.74 1.51
CA LEU A 24 -18.85 -14.66 1.16
C LEU A 24 -19.52 -16.03 1.26
N LYS A 25 -18.87 -17.06 0.71
CA LYS A 25 -19.35 -18.45 0.81
C LYS A 25 -19.34 -18.95 2.25
N LYS A 26 -18.24 -18.75 2.97
CA LYS A 26 -18.07 -19.23 4.36
C LYS A 26 -19.13 -18.66 5.31
N TYR A 27 -19.54 -17.42 5.11
CA TYR A 27 -20.52 -16.74 5.95
C TYR A 27 -21.94 -16.71 5.34
N ASN A 28 -22.19 -17.50 4.28
CA ASN A 28 -23.47 -17.57 3.58
C ASN A 28 -24.04 -16.21 3.15
N ILE A 29 -23.16 -15.30 2.70
CA ILE A 29 -23.55 -13.98 2.21
C ILE A 29 -23.88 -14.09 0.72
N ASN A 30 -25.13 -13.76 0.34
CA ASN A 30 -25.56 -13.76 -1.06
C ASN A 30 -24.99 -12.55 -1.82
N ALA A 31 -23.76 -12.67 -2.26
CA ALA A 31 -23.01 -11.64 -2.97
C ALA A 31 -21.95 -12.24 -3.88
N THR A 32 -21.44 -11.41 -4.82
CA THR A 32 -20.26 -11.69 -5.64
C THR A 32 -19.20 -10.61 -5.43
N TYR A 33 -17.95 -11.01 -5.58
CA TYR A 33 -16.82 -10.12 -5.60
C TYR A 33 -16.00 -10.37 -6.88
N GLU A 34 -15.87 -9.33 -7.71
CA GLU A 34 -15.25 -9.43 -9.04
C GLU A 34 -14.11 -8.41 -9.18
N LYS A 35 -13.24 -8.61 -10.17
CA LYS A 35 -12.27 -7.61 -10.60
C LYS A 35 -12.76 -6.90 -11.85
N LYS A 36 -12.49 -5.59 -11.93
CA LYS A 36 -12.84 -4.77 -13.09
C LYS A 36 -11.66 -3.88 -13.48
N LEU A 37 -11.16 -4.09 -14.70
CA LEU A 37 -10.20 -3.19 -15.33
C LEU A 37 -10.91 -1.87 -15.67
N LEU A 38 -10.33 -0.74 -15.28
CA LEU A 38 -10.87 0.58 -15.56
C LEU A 38 -9.77 1.51 -16.07
N GLU A 39 -10.19 2.56 -16.75
CA GLU A 39 -9.36 3.72 -17.05
C GLU A 39 -9.74 4.89 -16.13
N LYS A 40 -8.88 5.91 -16.06
CA LYS A 40 -9.11 7.10 -15.22
C LYS A 40 -10.45 7.79 -15.53
N LYS A 41 -10.87 7.82 -16.80
CA LYS A 41 -12.14 8.42 -17.25
C LYS A 41 -13.38 7.74 -16.65
N ASP A 42 -13.27 6.45 -16.30
CA ASP A 42 -14.39 5.64 -15.80
C ASP A 42 -14.64 5.80 -14.30
N LEU A 43 -13.72 6.43 -13.56
CA LEU A 43 -13.77 6.48 -12.11
C LEU A 43 -14.99 7.21 -11.54
N LYS A 44 -15.44 8.29 -12.19
CA LYS A 44 -16.65 9.00 -11.76
C LYS A 44 -17.90 8.14 -11.96
N ASN A 45 -17.96 7.38 -13.06
CA ASN A 45 -19.09 6.52 -13.36
C ASN A 45 -19.21 5.37 -12.36
N ILE A 46 -18.08 4.73 -12.01
CA ILE A 46 -18.10 3.61 -11.04
C ILE A 46 -18.52 4.08 -9.63
N ILE A 47 -18.15 5.30 -9.21
CA ILE A 47 -18.62 5.90 -7.95
C ILE A 47 -20.13 6.16 -8.01
N LYS A 48 -20.65 6.64 -9.16
CA LYS A 48 -22.08 6.80 -9.37
C LYS A 48 -22.83 5.47 -9.24
N GLU A 49 -22.28 4.38 -9.77
CA GLU A 49 -22.86 3.03 -9.60
C GLU A 49 -22.96 2.61 -8.12
N VAL A 50 -22.01 3.07 -7.25
CA VAL A 50 -22.11 2.86 -5.81
C VAL A 50 -23.22 3.72 -5.20
N LYS A 51 -23.33 5.01 -5.57
CA LYS A 51 -24.43 5.89 -5.12
C LYS A 51 -25.80 5.31 -5.47
N GLU A 52 -25.94 4.75 -6.67
CA GLU A 52 -27.14 4.13 -7.18
C GLU A 52 -27.40 2.71 -6.62
N ARG A 53 -26.58 2.23 -5.70
CA ARG A 53 -26.65 0.90 -5.09
C ARG A 53 -26.54 -0.28 -6.08
N LYS A 54 -26.06 -0.04 -7.30
CA LYS A 54 -25.75 -1.08 -8.29
C LYS A 54 -24.54 -1.92 -7.84
N ILE A 55 -23.63 -1.26 -7.11
CA ILE A 55 -22.45 -1.87 -6.48
C ILE A 55 -22.47 -1.47 -5.00
N GLN A 56 -22.29 -2.44 -4.10
CA GLN A 56 -22.34 -2.20 -2.66
C GLN A 56 -21.03 -1.71 -2.06
N GLY A 57 -19.91 -1.99 -2.73
CA GLY A 57 -18.61 -1.52 -2.31
C GLY A 57 -17.53 -1.88 -3.31
N ILE A 58 -16.44 -1.13 -3.27
CA ILE A 58 -15.32 -1.24 -4.20
C ILE A 58 -14.02 -1.15 -3.43
N ASN A 59 -13.08 -2.08 -3.67
CA ASN A 59 -11.69 -1.86 -3.33
C ASN A 59 -10.95 -1.22 -4.51
N ILE A 60 -10.04 -0.32 -4.21
CA ILE A 60 -9.25 0.42 -5.18
C ILE A 60 -7.77 0.05 -5.04
N THR A 61 -7.14 -0.32 -6.16
CA THR A 61 -5.70 -0.54 -6.19
C THR A 61 -5.03 0.41 -7.19
N VAL A 62 -3.79 0.13 -7.53
CA VAL A 62 -2.97 0.93 -8.46
C VAL A 62 -3.71 1.12 -9.79
N PRO A 63 -3.68 2.33 -10.38
CA PRO A 63 -3.04 3.57 -9.91
C PRO A 63 -4.03 4.55 -9.25
N PHE A 64 -5.24 4.15 -8.88
CA PHE A 64 -6.39 5.04 -8.71
C PHE A 64 -6.61 5.59 -7.29
N LYS A 65 -5.85 5.15 -6.28
CA LYS A 65 -6.11 5.51 -4.86
C LYS A 65 -6.14 7.02 -4.60
N SER A 66 -5.18 7.77 -5.14
CA SER A 66 -5.12 9.23 -5.02
C SER A 66 -6.14 9.94 -5.93
N GLU A 67 -6.44 9.38 -7.10
CA GLU A 67 -7.43 9.94 -8.01
C GLU A 67 -8.85 9.85 -7.42
N ILE A 68 -9.18 8.72 -6.82
CA ILE A 68 -10.46 8.55 -6.11
C ILE A 68 -10.56 9.53 -4.95
N TYR A 69 -9.50 9.73 -4.15
CA TYR A 69 -9.49 10.77 -3.12
C TYR A 69 -9.86 12.14 -3.70
N LYS A 70 -9.21 12.56 -4.80
CA LYS A 70 -9.50 13.84 -5.46
C LYS A 70 -10.94 13.96 -5.96
N ILE A 71 -11.55 12.86 -6.38
CA ILE A 71 -12.95 12.84 -6.83
C ILE A 71 -13.89 13.01 -5.63
N LEU A 72 -13.68 12.22 -4.55
CA LEU A 72 -14.52 12.29 -3.36
C LEU A 72 -14.47 13.67 -2.69
N MET A 73 -13.29 14.30 -2.64
CA MET A 73 -13.13 15.64 -2.07
C MET A 73 -13.87 16.75 -2.84
N LYS A 74 -14.24 16.51 -4.09
CA LYS A 74 -15.02 17.44 -4.92
C LYS A 74 -16.54 17.16 -4.88
N ASP A 75 -16.93 16.08 -4.24
CA ASP A 75 -18.32 15.64 -4.15
C ASP A 75 -18.87 15.94 -2.75
N PRO A 76 -19.80 16.89 -2.60
CA PRO A 76 -20.30 17.30 -1.28
C PRO A 76 -21.05 16.19 -0.54
N ASP A 77 -21.58 15.20 -1.25
CA ASP A 77 -22.27 14.04 -0.66
C ASP A 77 -21.32 12.89 -0.29
N SER A 78 -20.04 13.09 -0.49
CA SER A 78 -19.03 12.10 -0.11
C SER A 78 -18.40 12.41 1.24
N LYS A 79 -18.12 11.37 2.02
CA LYS A 79 -17.39 11.45 3.29
C LYS A 79 -16.14 10.58 3.22
N ILE A 80 -15.15 10.92 4.00
CA ILE A 80 -13.90 10.16 4.10
C ILE A 80 -13.53 9.90 5.57
N SER A 81 -12.77 8.83 5.81
CA SER A 81 -12.23 8.55 7.14
C SER A 81 -11.04 9.47 7.45
N SER A 82 -10.73 9.64 8.73
CA SER A 82 -9.52 10.35 9.19
C SER A 82 -8.24 9.74 8.62
N THR A 83 -8.22 8.43 8.39
CA THR A 83 -7.10 7.74 7.73
C THR A 83 -6.92 8.24 6.30
N VAL A 84 -8.02 8.44 5.56
CA VAL A 84 -7.97 9.00 4.20
C VAL A 84 -7.54 10.46 4.23
N GLU A 85 -8.00 11.27 5.19
CA GLU A 85 -7.57 12.67 5.36
C GLU A 85 -6.05 12.77 5.50
N ASN A 86 -5.45 11.93 6.34
CA ASN A 86 -4.01 11.90 6.59
C ASN A 86 -3.21 11.35 5.41
N THR A 87 -3.72 10.32 4.72
CA THR A 87 -2.98 9.65 3.65
C THR A 87 -3.25 10.21 2.26
N LYS A 88 -4.38 10.91 2.05
CA LYS A 88 -4.90 11.32 0.72
C LYS A 88 -4.97 10.14 -0.27
N SER A 89 -5.28 8.95 0.25
CA SER A 89 -5.29 7.68 -0.47
C SER A 89 -6.51 6.87 -0.06
N VAL A 90 -7.37 6.54 -1.01
CA VAL A 90 -8.58 5.73 -0.82
C VAL A 90 -8.37 4.36 -1.42
N ASN A 91 -8.52 3.30 -0.63
CA ASN A 91 -8.50 1.93 -1.14
C ASN A 91 -9.83 1.19 -1.00
N THR A 92 -10.82 1.81 -0.36
CA THR A 92 -12.15 1.22 -0.15
C THR A 92 -13.22 2.30 -0.26
N ILE A 93 -14.30 2.00 -1.01
CA ILE A 93 -15.50 2.83 -1.10
C ILE A 93 -16.72 1.96 -0.81
N TYR A 94 -17.65 2.50 -0.06
CA TYR A 94 -18.97 1.89 0.17
C TYR A 94 -20.01 2.96 0.45
N LEU A 95 -21.28 2.57 0.44
CA LEU A 95 -22.36 3.46 0.83
C LEU A 95 -22.57 3.35 2.34
N SER A 96 -22.46 4.45 3.06
CA SER A 96 -22.72 4.54 4.49
C SER A 96 -24.21 4.34 4.79
N LYS A 97 -24.55 4.16 6.05
CA LYS A 97 -25.97 4.02 6.49
C LYS A 97 -26.80 5.26 6.14
N ASP A 98 -26.18 6.43 6.14
CA ASP A 98 -26.81 7.72 5.80
C ASP A 98 -26.98 7.95 4.30
N GLY A 99 -26.59 6.97 3.46
CA GLY A 99 -26.71 7.06 1.99
C GLY A 99 -25.56 7.83 1.32
N ASN A 100 -24.57 8.32 2.06
CA ASN A 100 -23.40 8.97 1.49
C ASN A 100 -22.35 7.96 1.01
N VAL A 101 -21.62 8.30 -0.04
CA VAL A 101 -20.41 7.55 -0.41
C VAL A 101 -19.34 7.79 0.64
N PHE A 102 -18.81 6.71 1.20
CA PHE A 102 -17.76 6.77 2.20
C PHE A 102 -16.47 6.18 1.65
N GLY A 103 -15.39 6.97 1.69
CA GLY A 103 -14.04 6.57 1.31
C GLY A 103 -13.22 6.19 2.54
N ASP A 104 -12.55 5.05 2.49
CA ASP A 104 -11.71 4.55 3.57
C ASP A 104 -10.36 4.02 3.07
N ASN A 105 -9.43 3.84 4.02
CA ASN A 105 -8.12 3.29 3.75
C ASN A 105 -7.75 2.21 4.77
N THR A 106 -7.83 0.97 4.35
CA THR A 106 -7.52 -0.21 5.18
C THR A 106 -6.04 -0.65 5.08
N ASP A 107 -5.24 -0.05 4.20
CA ASP A 107 -3.81 -0.39 4.04
C ASP A 107 -3.02 -0.05 5.30
N VAL A 108 -3.35 1.08 5.95
CA VAL A 108 -2.70 1.53 7.19
C VAL A 108 -2.82 0.48 8.29
N GLU A 109 -4.05 0.08 8.58
CA GLU A 109 -4.31 -0.94 9.60
C GLU A 109 -3.73 -2.30 9.21
N GLY A 110 -3.82 -2.67 7.94
CA GLY A 110 -3.24 -3.90 7.40
C GLY A 110 -1.73 -3.97 7.64
N PHE A 111 -1.00 -2.89 7.35
CA PHE A 111 0.44 -2.83 7.58
C PHE A 111 0.78 -2.87 9.09
N VAL A 112 0.06 -2.10 9.93
CA VAL A 112 0.25 -2.14 11.38
C VAL A 112 0.04 -3.55 11.92
N LYS A 113 -1.03 -4.23 11.52
CA LYS A 113 -1.32 -5.61 11.93
C LYS A 113 -0.26 -6.59 11.46
N SER A 114 0.28 -6.43 10.24
CA SER A 114 1.33 -7.31 9.72
C SER A 114 2.62 -7.24 10.54
N LEU A 115 3.07 -6.03 10.91
CA LEU A 115 4.25 -5.87 11.77
C LEU A 115 4.01 -6.41 13.19
N ARG A 116 2.81 -6.19 13.75
CA ARG A 116 2.43 -6.76 15.06
C ARG A 116 2.40 -8.28 15.03
N HIS A 117 1.89 -8.88 13.95
CA HIS A 117 1.83 -10.34 13.80
C HIS A 117 3.21 -10.98 13.87
N ILE A 118 4.21 -10.38 13.24
CA ILE A 118 5.60 -10.84 13.31
C ILE A 118 6.35 -10.31 14.56
N LYS A 119 5.64 -9.65 15.48
CA LYS A 119 6.19 -9.06 16.71
C LYS A 119 7.33 -8.06 16.46
N TYR A 120 7.30 -7.36 15.33
CA TYR A 120 8.29 -6.33 15.01
C TYR A 120 7.82 -4.97 15.52
N ASN A 121 8.64 -4.34 16.37
CA ASN A 121 8.41 -2.98 16.85
C ASN A 121 9.33 -2.00 16.11
N PRO A 122 8.80 -1.07 15.29
CA PRO A 122 9.58 -0.07 14.59
C PRO A 122 9.86 1.21 15.40
N ALA A 123 9.32 1.35 16.62
CA ALA A 123 9.45 2.57 17.40
C ALA A 123 10.92 3.00 17.58
N GLY A 124 11.22 4.27 17.28
CA GLY A 124 12.56 4.86 17.35
C GLY A 124 13.55 4.36 16.31
N LYS A 125 13.17 3.42 15.44
CA LYS A 125 14.03 2.85 14.38
C LYS A 125 14.01 3.70 13.11
N THR A 126 14.86 3.33 12.16
CA THR A 126 14.93 3.94 10.84
C THR A 126 14.39 3.00 9.78
N ALA A 127 13.51 3.52 8.92
CA ALA A 127 12.99 2.81 7.75
C ALA A 127 13.59 3.36 6.44
N PHE A 128 13.64 2.50 5.42
CA PHE A 128 13.98 2.86 4.06
C PHE A 128 12.88 2.34 3.12
N ILE A 129 12.20 3.24 2.44
CA ILE A 129 11.09 2.93 1.52
C ILE A 129 11.58 3.09 0.08
N LEU A 130 11.38 2.04 -0.69
CA LEU A 130 11.62 2.01 -2.13
C LEU A 130 10.29 2.22 -2.85
N GLY A 131 10.18 3.32 -3.59
CA GLY A 131 8.97 3.71 -4.31
C GLY A 131 8.23 4.90 -3.71
N ALA A 132 7.42 5.56 -4.54
CA ALA A 132 6.51 6.66 -4.17
C ALA A 132 5.13 6.46 -4.82
N GLY A 133 4.63 5.22 -4.78
CA GLY A 133 3.32 4.85 -5.31
C GLY A 133 2.18 5.11 -4.32
N GLY A 134 0.94 4.84 -4.76
CA GLY A 134 -0.27 5.12 -3.99
C GLY A 134 -0.41 4.39 -2.64
N VAL A 135 0.45 3.41 -2.32
CA VAL A 135 0.48 2.76 -1.01
C VAL A 135 1.40 3.47 -0.02
N VAL A 136 2.40 4.23 -0.50
CA VAL A 136 3.43 4.85 0.35
C VAL A 136 2.87 5.80 1.39
N PRO A 137 1.90 6.68 1.11
CA PRO A 137 1.28 7.49 2.14
C PRO A 137 0.65 6.67 3.27
N SER A 138 0.07 5.51 2.95
CA SER A 138 -0.50 4.59 3.96
C SER A 138 0.59 3.96 4.82
N ILE A 139 1.70 3.55 4.23
CA ILE A 139 2.86 2.99 4.95
C ILE A 139 3.49 4.05 5.87
N LEU A 140 3.69 5.28 5.38
CA LEU A 140 4.23 6.38 6.17
C LEU A 140 3.34 6.71 7.37
N HIS A 141 2.03 6.83 7.14
CA HIS A 141 1.09 7.08 8.24
C HIS A 141 1.06 5.93 9.26
N ALA A 142 1.12 4.69 8.81
CA ALA A 142 1.23 3.53 9.71
C ALA A 142 2.55 3.53 10.51
N LEU A 143 3.66 3.90 9.90
CA LEU A 143 4.95 4.03 10.58
C LEU A 143 4.93 5.17 11.60
N ASP A 144 4.25 6.28 11.31
CA ASP A 144 4.08 7.39 12.25
C ASP A 144 3.25 6.96 13.47
N ILE A 145 2.13 6.27 13.27
CA ILE A 145 1.34 5.65 14.35
C ILE A 145 2.20 4.72 15.22
N LEU A 146 3.10 3.97 14.59
CA LEU A 146 4.03 3.06 15.27
C LEU A 146 5.28 3.75 15.82
N LYS A 147 5.35 5.10 15.77
CA LYS A 147 6.42 5.93 16.33
C LYS A 147 7.79 5.63 15.73
N ILE A 148 7.86 5.46 14.41
CA ILE A 148 9.14 5.34 13.70
C ILE A 148 10.03 6.55 13.99
N GLY A 149 11.34 6.35 14.10
CA GLY A 149 12.28 7.44 14.34
C GLY A 149 12.52 8.30 13.10
N PHE A 150 12.82 7.66 11.97
CA PHE A 150 13.13 8.36 10.71
C PHE A 150 12.83 7.48 9.49
N VAL A 151 12.53 8.10 8.34
CA VAL A 151 12.23 7.38 7.09
C VAL A 151 13.00 7.98 5.92
N PHE A 152 13.77 7.17 5.21
CA PHE A 152 14.31 7.48 3.90
C PHE A 152 13.38 7.00 2.81
N ILE A 153 13.19 7.82 1.75
CA ILE A 153 12.36 7.48 0.59
C ILE A 153 13.23 7.57 -0.66
N SER A 154 13.21 6.53 -1.47
CA SER A 154 13.89 6.51 -2.77
C SER A 154 12.90 6.17 -3.88
N ASN A 155 12.86 6.99 -4.94
CA ASN A 155 11.99 6.77 -6.09
C ASN A 155 12.66 7.23 -7.38
N ARG A 156 12.39 6.54 -8.50
CA ARG A 156 12.93 6.92 -9.83
C ARG A 156 12.54 8.34 -10.26
N THR A 157 11.32 8.75 -9.93
CA THR A 157 10.81 10.09 -10.17
C THR A 157 10.87 10.83 -8.83
N ARG A 158 11.89 11.68 -8.66
CA ARG A 158 12.18 12.36 -7.40
C ARG A 158 10.99 13.21 -6.93
N GLU A 159 10.35 13.95 -7.85
CA GLU A 159 9.24 14.85 -7.58
C GLU A 159 8.05 14.15 -6.90
N LYS A 160 7.81 12.87 -7.27
CA LYS A 160 6.75 12.08 -6.62
C LYS A 160 7.10 11.73 -5.17
N ALA A 161 8.36 11.53 -4.86
CA ALA A 161 8.80 11.28 -3.50
C ALA A 161 8.72 12.57 -2.66
N GLU A 162 9.09 13.72 -3.25
CA GLU A 162 8.98 15.05 -2.64
C GLU A 162 7.53 15.39 -2.30
N GLU A 163 6.59 15.24 -3.24
CA GLU A 163 5.15 15.47 -3.01
C GLU A 163 4.60 14.65 -1.83
N ILE A 164 5.11 13.45 -1.61
CA ILE A 164 4.72 12.61 -0.48
C ILE A 164 5.44 13.06 0.80
N SER A 165 6.76 13.28 0.72
CA SER A 165 7.62 13.64 1.86
C SER A 165 7.17 14.93 2.54
N ASP A 166 6.77 15.93 1.78
CA ASP A 166 6.29 17.24 2.27
C ASP A 166 5.09 17.14 3.25
N ARG A 167 4.40 16.01 3.25
CA ARG A 167 3.23 15.76 4.11
C ARG A 167 3.56 14.98 5.37
N PHE A 168 4.77 14.44 5.48
CA PHE A 168 5.18 13.59 6.61
C PHE A 168 6.45 14.12 7.25
N ALA A 169 6.41 14.37 8.54
CA ALA A 169 7.60 14.73 9.29
C ALA A 169 8.63 13.59 9.32
N ARG A 170 9.89 13.92 9.54
CA ARG A 170 10.98 12.94 9.71
C ARG A 170 11.20 12.05 8.49
N THR A 171 11.05 12.62 7.30
CA THR A 171 11.35 11.97 6.03
C THR A 171 12.50 12.69 5.30
N GLU A 172 13.30 11.93 4.57
CA GLU A 172 14.36 12.44 3.70
C GLU A 172 14.37 11.63 2.39
N ILE A 173 14.63 12.32 1.29
CA ILE A 173 14.67 11.70 -0.03
C ILE A 173 16.12 11.40 -0.39
N VAL A 174 16.36 10.15 -0.75
CA VAL A 174 17.64 9.70 -1.30
C VAL A 174 17.49 9.32 -2.77
N GLU A 175 18.59 9.44 -3.51
CA GLU A 175 18.61 9.12 -4.93
C GLU A 175 18.26 7.65 -5.20
N TRP A 176 17.64 7.40 -6.37
CA TRP A 176 17.28 6.04 -6.76
C TRP A 176 18.51 5.14 -6.91
N GLY A 177 18.47 4.01 -6.22
CA GLY A 177 19.60 3.06 -6.17
C GLY A 177 20.63 3.36 -5.09
N GLU A 178 20.56 4.51 -4.44
CA GLU A 178 21.39 4.81 -3.28
C GLU A 178 20.86 4.12 -2.02
N VAL A 179 21.80 3.71 -1.20
CA VAL A 179 21.50 3.07 0.07
C VAL A 179 21.93 4.02 1.18
N PRO A 180 21.02 4.41 2.07
CA PRO A 180 21.37 5.28 3.20
C PRO A 180 22.23 4.54 4.24
N ILE A 181 23.49 4.24 3.89
CA ILE A 181 24.37 3.38 4.68
C ILE A 181 24.75 4.00 6.02
N ASN A 182 24.95 5.32 6.03
CA ASN A 182 25.32 6.04 7.25
C ASN A 182 24.26 5.97 8.32
N TYR A 183 23.00 5.81 7.94
CA TYR A 183 21.83 5.76 8.83
C TYR A 183 21.35 4.36 9.15
N LYS A 184 21.93 3.31 8.53
CA LYS A 184 21.70 1.88 8.80
C LYS A 184 20.23 1.54 9.04
N PRO A 185 19.34 1.68 8.03
CA PRO A 185 17.92 1.42 8.21
C PRO A 185 17.68 0.01 8.77
N ASP A 186 16.78 -0.09 9.75
CA ASP A 186 16.39 -1.34 10.41
C ASP A 186 15.27 -2.07 9.64
N LEU A 187 14.47 -1.30 8.91
CA LEU A 187 13.33 -1.75 8.14
C LEU A 187 13.45 -1.27 6.70
N ILE A 188 13.47 -2.19 5.75
CA ILE A 188 13.54 -1.88 4.31
C ILE A 188 12.26 -2.35 3.66
N ILE A 189 11.53 -1.44 3.02
CA ILE A 189 10.19 -1.71 2.48
C ILE A 189 10.19 -1.50 0.97
N ASN A 190 9.89 -2.55 0.21
CA ASN A 190 9.60 -2.42 -1.21
C ASN A 190 8.13 -2.02 -1.41
N CYS A 191 7.91 -0.79 -1.86
CA CYS A 191 6.60 -0.24 -2.26
C CYS A 191 6.50 -0.02 -3.77
N THR A 192 7.42 -0.58 -4.56
CA THR A 192 7.39 -0.54 -6.03
C THR A 192 6.62 -1.71 -6.61
N SER A 193 6.41 -1.69 -7.92
CA SER A 193 5.93 -2.84 -8.68
C SER A 193 7.05 -3.82 -9.07
N LEU A 194 8.32 -3.49 -8.78
CA LEU A 194 9.48 -4.33 -9.12
C LEU A 194 9.50 -5.57 -8.21
N GLY A 195 9.34 -6.72 -8.82
CA GLY A 195 9.18 -8.01 -8.15
C GLY A 195 7.86 -8.71 -8.47
N LEU A 196 6.93 -8.02 -9.17
CA LEU A 196 5.72 -8.66 -9.70
C LEU A 196 6.04 -9.67 -10.80
N LYS A 197 7.09 -9.41 -11.59
CA LYS A 197 7.59 -10.32 -12.62
C LYS A 197 8.90 -10.97 -12.14
N ASN A 198 9.12 -12.22 -12.51
CA ASN A 198 10.29 -12.99 -12.07
C ASN A 198 11.64 -12.35 -12.44
N ASN A 199 11.68 -11.54 -13.50
CA ASN A 199 12.90 -10.89 -13.97
C ASN A 199 13.06 -9.45 -13.46
N ASP A 200 12.12 -8.95 -12.65
CA ASP A 200 12.22 -7.61 -12.08
C ASP A 200 13.36 -7.55 -11.06
N ASN A 201 14.23 -6.55 -11.19
CA ASN A 201 15.32 -6.30 -10.28
C ASN A 201 15.28 -4.86 -9.75
N LEU A 202 15.38 -4.71 -8.43
CA LEU A 202 15.44 -3.42 -7.76
C LEU A 202 16.80 -2.71 -7.88
N ASN A 203 17.83 -3.37 -8.42
CA ASN A 203 19.22 -2.89 -8.45
C ASN A 203 19.76 -2.44 -7.08
N LEU A 204 19.19 -2.97 -6.02
CA LEU A 204 19.62 -2.67 -4.66
C LEU A 204 20.88 -3.47 -4.32
N ASN A 205 21.91 -2.81 -3.78
CA ASN A 205 23.11 -3.50 -3.34
C ASN A 205 22.88 -4.17 -1.98
N PHE A 206 22.32 -5.37 -1.99
CA PHE A 206 22.01 -6.15 -0.78
C PHE A 206 23.23 -6.46 0.10
N LYS A 207 24.45 -6.55 -0.47
CA LYS A 207 25.69 -6.78 0.30
C LYS A 207 25.94 -5.68 1.34
N LYS A 208 25.53 -4.45 1.05
CA LYS A 208 25.62 -3.32 2.00
C LYS A 208 24.75 -3.50 3.24
N TYR A 209 23.72 -4.37 3.17
CA TYR A 209 22.83 -4.68 4.29
C TYR A 209 23.21 -5.95 5.05
N LYS A 210 24.33 -6.61 4.70
CA LYS A 210 24.79 -7.79 5.42
C LYS A 210 24.96 -7.46 6.92
N PRO A 211 24.32 -8.17 7.85
CA PRO A 211 24.46 -7.91 9.26
C PRO A 211 25.89 -8.23 9.72
N LYS A 212 26.50 -7.34 10.50
CA LYS A 212 27.82 -7.59 11.11
C LYS A 212 27.75 -8.64 12.21
N PHE A 213 26.60 -8.73 12.89
CA PHE A 213 26.32 -9.66 13.96
C PHE A 213 24.95 -10.30 13.76
N PHE A 214 24.77 -11.55 14.15
CA PHE A 214 23.56 -12.33 13.99
C PHE A 214 22.31 -11.66 14.59
N PHE A 215 22.44 -10.96 15.70
CA PHE A 215 21.35 -10.26 16.39
C PHE A 215 21.00 -8.88 15.80
N ARG A 216 21.71 -8.40 14.78
CA ARG A 216 21.44 -7.12 14.10
C ARG A 216 20.88 -7.32 12.70
N LYS A 217 20.00 -8.31 12.55
CA LYS A 217 19.28 -8.51 11.30
C LYS A 217 18.28 -7.38 11.06
N ARG A 218 18.14 -6.98 9.80
CA ARG A 218 17.13 -6.03 9.34
C ARG A 218 15.89 -6.77 8.91
N LEU A 219 14.75 -6.09 9.02
CA LEU A 219 13.52 -6.59 8.43
C LEU A 219 13.41 -6.06 7.00
N PHE A 220 13.25 -6.97 6.05
CA PHE A 220 12.86 -6.66 4.67
C PHE A 220 11.39 -6.99 4.50
N TYR A 221 10.60 -5.99 4.09
CA TYR A 221 9.16 -6.10 3.91
C TYR A 221 8.81 -5.78 2.47
N ASP A 222 8.03 -6.64 1.83
CA ASP A 222 7.53 -6.39 0.47
C ASP A 222 6.02 -6.22 0.50
N VAL A 223 5.49 -5.16 -0.12
CA VAL A 223 4.04 -4.98 -0.27
C VAL A 223 3.46 -5.90 -1.33
N ILE A 224 4.31 -6.50 -2.16
CA ILE A 224 3.92 -7.52 -3.13
C ILE A 224 3.67 -8.84 -2.39
N TYR A 225 2.48 -9.38 -2.55
CA TYR A 225 2.07 -10.65 -1.96
C TYR A 225 1.94 -11.80 -2.99
N ASN A 226 1.99 -11.47 -4.26
CA ASN A 226 1.99 -12.43 -5.37
C ASN A 226 3.01 -12.01 -6.42
N PRO A 227 4.14 -12.74 -6.57
CA PRO A 227 4.49 -14.00 -5.91
C PRO A 227 4.72 -13.84 -4.39
N PRO A 228 4.53 -14.90 -3.58
CA PRO A 228 4.69 -14.83 -2.11
C PRO A 228 6.13 -14.58 -1.66
N ILE A 229 7.11 -14.88 -2.48
CA ILE A 229 8.53 -14.59 -2.24
C ILE A 229 9.10 -13.94 -3.50
N THR A 230 9.31 -12.64 -3.42
CA THR A 230 9.91 -11.84 -4.50
C THR A 230 11.43 -11.99 -4.52
N ASN A 231 12.08 -11.58 -5.60
CA ASN A 231 13.54 -11.52 -5.67
C ASN A 231 14.13 -10.60 -4.60
N PHE A 232 13.44 -9.51 -4.25
CA PHE A 232 13.81 -8.64 -3.15
C PHE A 232 13.96 -9.39 -1.83
N LEU A 233 12.99 -10.21 -1.45
CA LEU A 233 13.03 -11.01 -0.22
C LEU A 233 14.07 -12.15 -0.31
N LYS A 234 14.22 -12.78 -1.49
CA LYS A 234 15.25 -13.82 -1.70
C LYS A 234 16.66 -13.28 -1.49
N GLU A 235 16.97 -12.12 -2.10
CA GLU A 235 18.30 -11.51 -1.98
C GLU A 235 18.57 -11.03 -0.54
N ALA A 236 17.57 -10.47 0.14
CA ALA A 236 17.69 -10.09 1.55
C ALA A 236 18.04 -11.31 2.43
N LYS A 237 17.39 -12.44 2.20
CA LYS A 237 17.65 -13.69 2.93
C LYS A 237 19.03 -14.27 2.63
N LYS A 238 19.50 -14.22 1.38
CA LYS A 238 20.84 -14.67 0.99
C LYS A 238 21.95 -13.93 1.74
N VAL A 239 21.77 -12.66 2.05
CA VAL A 239 22.75 -11.87 2.82
C VAL A 239 22.53 -11.92 4.33
N GLY A 240 21.60 -12.74 4.81
CA GLY A 240 21.42 -13.04 6.23
C GLY A 240 20.41 -12.16 6.98
N ASN A 241 19.52 -11.44 6.26
CA ASN A 241 18.43 -10.66 6.87
C ASN A 241 17.11 -11.46 6.97
N ASN A 242 16.14 -10.89 7.62
CA ASN A 242 14.79 -11.44 7.79
C ASN A 242 13.83 -10.88 6.75
#